data_5616b69fdb38667673790c606e739eb9
#
_entry.id   5616b69fdb38667673790c606e739eb9
#
_cell.length_a   1.000
_cell.length_b   1.000
_cell.length_c   1.000
_cell.angle_alpha   90.00
_cell.angle_beta   90.00
_cell.angle_gamma   90.00
#
_symmetry.space_group_name_H-M   'P 1'
#
loop_
_entity.id
_entity.type
_entity.pdbx_description
1 polymer ?
#
loop_
_entity_poly.entity_id
_entity_poly.type
_entity_poly.pdbx_seq_one_letter_code
_entity_poly.pdbx_strand_id
1 'polypeptide(L)'
;MLPSHRTISRSVLWVCACLILEGLLHPCQSSAQNSLQQQVSLTISAAADLSLAFQELGTLFEKETGTKVIFNFGSTGQLAQQIEQGAPVDLFAAASIDFVDGLERQGLILPDTKALYARGRITLWTRADSPLRIERIEDLSRPEVKRIAIANPDHAPYGIAAREALQSVSVWEAIQSKLVLGENIRQTLLYAETGNVDVAIVALSLSRQGEGRWVLVPQELHKPIDQALAVIKGTRHEQETRRFAAFINGPEGRPIMRKYGFVLPGEESVK
;
A
#
# COMPACT_ATOMS: atom_id res chain seq x y z
N MET A 1 22.81 -71.76 -55.65
CA MET A 1 22.12 -73.07 -55.43
C MET A 1 20.72 -72.79 -54.95
N LEU A 2 19.80 -72.97 -55.86
CA LEU A 2 18.34 -73.22 -55.67
C LEU A 2 18.22 -74.67 -55.19
N PRO A 3 17.02 -75.20 -54.80
CA PRO A 3 15.63 -74.71 -54.75
C PRO A 3 14.97 -75.11 -53.39
N SER A 4 13.70 -75.01 -53.09
CA SER A 4 12.44 -75.39 -53.72
C SER A 4 11.26 -75.05 -52.81
N HIS A 5 10.21 -74.51 -53.34
CA HIS A 5 8.89 -75.09 -53.66
C HIS A 5 7.98 -75.55 -52.56
N ARG A 6 6.78 -75.02 -52.57
CA ARG A 6 5.36 -75.57 -52.60
C ARG A 6 4.67 -75.44 -51.26
N THR A 7 3.42 -75.14 -51.14
CA THR A 7 2.25 -75.19 -52.07
C THR A 7 1.04 -74.54 -51.39
N ILE A 8 0.21 -73.99 -52.18
CA ILE A 8 -1.14 -73.47 -52.06
C ILE A 8 -2.10 -74.44 -51.31
N SER A 9 -3.02 -73.93 -50.49
CA SER A 9 -4.33 -74.50 -50.42
C SER A 9 -5.40 -73.42 -50.16
N ARG A 10 -6.33 -73.40 -51.11
CA ARG A 10 -7.61 -72.67 -51.16
C ARG A 10 -8.62 -73.40 -50.29
N SER A 11 -9.55 -72.70 -49.67
CA SER A 11 -10.98 -73.04 -49.54
C SER A 11 -11.62 -71.88 -48.73
N VAL A 12 -12.35 -71.04 -49.35
CA VAL A 12 -13.78 -71.07 -49.77
C VAL A 12 -14.71 -70.60 -48.63
N LEU A 13 -15.24 -69.43 -48.91
CA LEU A 13 -16.61 -68.90 -48.72
C LEU A 13 -17.45 -69.34 -47.51
N TRP A 14 -18.03 -68.36 -46.84
CA TRP A 14 -19.49 -68.03 -46.89
C TRP A 14 -19.76 -66.94 -45.82
N VAL A 15 -20.08 -65.74 -46.25
CA VAL A 15 -21.32 -64.97 -46.15
C VAL A 15 -22.01 -65.01 -44.78
N CYS A 16 -22.07 -63.92 -44.12
CA CYS A 16 -23.33 -63.35 -43.64
C CYS A 16 -23.16 -61.83 -43.33
N ALA A 17 -23.88 -61.07 -44.12
CA ALA A 17 -24.10 -59.66 -43.84
C ALA A 17 -25.01 -59.52 -42.63
N CYS A 18 -24.55 -58.85 -41.59
CA CYS A 18 -25.38 -58.19 -40.58
C CYS A 18 -25.04 -56.76 -40.53
N LEU A 19 -25.84 -55.95 -41.20
CA LEU A 19 -25.96 -54.53 -40.97
C LEU A 19 -26.40 -54.29 -39.54
N ILE A 20 -25.51 -53.80 -38.70
CA ILE A 20 -25.91 -53.14 -37.47
C ILE A 20 -25.40 -51.69 -37.55
N LEU A 21 -26.39 -50.85 -37.78
CA LEU A 21 -26.35 -49.40 -37.71
C LEU A 21 -26.17 -49.02 -36.24
N GLU A 22 -24.95 -49.02 -35.74
CA GLU A 22 -24.67 -48.42 -34.42
C GLU A 22 -24.36 -46.96 -34.60
N GLY A 23 -25.33 -46.17 -34.17
CA GLY A 23 -25.31 -44.73 -34.18
C GLY A 23 -24.09 -44.18 -33.47
N LEU A 24 -23.44 -43.24 -34.13
CA LEU A 24 -22.46 -42.34 -33.61
C LEU A 24 -23.05 -41.45 -32.49
N LEU A 25 -23.15 -42.02 -31.30
CA LEU A 25 -23.25 -41.23 -30.06
C LEU A 25 -21.82 -40.89 -29.65
N HIS A 26 -21.27 -39.88 -30.27
CA HIS A 26 -20.14 -39.19 -29.66
C HIS A 26 -20.69 -38.45 -28.44
N PRO A 27 -20.27 -38.78 -27.22
CA PRO A 27 -20.53 -37.89 -26.12
C PRO A 27 -19.80 -36.58 -26.44
N CYS A 28 -20.55 -35.53 -26.67
CA CYS A 28 -20.07 -34.18 -26.66
C CYS A 28 -19.44 -33.95 -25.25
N GLN A 29 -18.18 -34.27 -25.13
CA GLN A 29 -17.40 -33.82 -23.99
C GLN A 29 -17.37 -32.30 -24.08
N SER A 30 -18.38 -31.75 -23.45
CA SER A 30 -18.35 -30.34 -23.04
C SER A 30 -17.09 -30.19 -22.19
N SER A 31 -16.00 -29.85 -22.84
CA SER A 31 -14.81 -29.35 -22.18
C SER A 31 -15.26 -28.08 -21.50
N ALA A 32 -15.76 -28.20 -20.30
CA ALA A 32 -15.82 -27.14 -19.35
C ALA A 32 -14.34 -26.68 -19.20
N GLN A 33 -13.93 -25.78 -20.08
CA GLN A 33 -12.72 -24.99 -19.88
C GLN A 33 -12.94 -24.29 -18.56
N ASN A 34 -12.48 -24.96 -17.52
CA ASN A 34 -12.21 -24.32 -16.25
C ASN A 34 -11.06 -23.34 -16.55
N SER A 35 -11.39 -22.22 -17.19
CA SER A 35 -10.51 -21.07 -17.22
C SER A 35 -10.31 -20.75 -15.74
N LEU A 36 -9.18 -21.17 -15.19
CA LEU A 36 -8.65 -20.61 -13.97
C LEU A 36 -8.57 -19.11 -14.27
N GLN A 37 -9.62 -18.41 -13.88
CA GLN A 37 -9.69 -16.96 -13.97
C GLN A 37 -8.52 -16.49 -13.12
N GLN A 38 -7.41 -16.14 -13.77
CA GLN A 38 -6.20 -15.70 -13.08
C GLN A 38 -6.63 -14.50 -12.26
N GLN A 39 -6.69 -14.69 -10.94
CA GLN A 39 -7.10 -13.63 -10.01
C GLN A 39 -6.22 -12.41 -10.23
N VAL A 40 -6.83 -11.30 -10.58
CA VAL A 40 -6.12 -10.04 -10.76
C VAL A 40 -5.52 -9.63 -9.42
N SER A 41 -4.24 -9.25 -9.45
CA SER A 41 -3.51 -8.78 -8.28
C SER A 41 -2.92 -7.41 -8.56
N LEU A 42 -3.29 -6.42 -7.77
CA LEU A 42 -2.75 -5.07 -7.83
C LEU A 42 -1.56 -4.92 -6.89
N THR A 43 -0.51 -4.27 -7.36
CA THR A 43 0.65 -3.88 -6.55
C THR A 43 0.58 -2.38 -6.25
N ILE A 44 0.45 -2.03 -5.00
CA ILE A 44 0.27 -0.63 -4.54
C ILE A 44 1.50 -0.19 -3.76
N SER A 45 2.21 0.82 -4.24
CA SER A 45 3.22 1.54 -3.45
C SER A 45 2.53 2.59 -2.60
N ALA A 46 2.57 2.44 -1.29
CA ALA A 46 1.83 3.28 -0.35
C ALA A 46 2.72 3.81 0.79
N ALA A 47 2.52 5.05 1.17
CA ALA A 47 3.20 5.63 2.32
C ALA A 47 2.93 4.82 3.60
N ALA A 48 3.94 4.66 4.44
CA ALA A 48 3.90 3.74 5.57
C ALA A 48 2.88 4.11 6.67
N ASP A 49 2.42 5.36 6.71
CA ASP A 49 1.33 5.81 7.59
C ASP A 49 -0.02 5.21 7.21
N LEU A 50 -0.16 4.72 5.98
CA LEU A 50 -1.37 4.08 5.45
C LEU A 50 -1.46 2.59 5.82
N SER A 51 -0.39 2.00 6.38
CA SER A 51 -0.26 0.55 6.49
C SER A 51 -1.46 -0.14 7.14
N LEU A 52 -2.02 0.42 8.19
CA LEU A 52 -3.16 -0.16 8.91
C LEU A 52 -4.48 0.07 8.15
N ALA A 53 -4.73 1.30 7.69
CA ALA A 53 -5.94 1.65 6.96
C ALA A 53 -6.02 0.90 5.61
N PHE A 54 -4.90 0.85 4.88
CA PHE A 54 -4.88 0.21 3.56
C PHE A 54 -4.95 -1.31 3.62
N GLN A 55 -4.43 -1.95 4.67
CA GLN A 55 -4.66 -3.39 4.87
C GLN A 55 -6.15 -3.71 5.06
N GLU A 56 -6.87 -2.90 5.85
CA GLU A 56 -8.32 -3.06 6.01
C GLU A 56 -9.07 -2.77 4.71
N LEU A 57 -8.71 -1.69 4.00
CA LEU A 57 -9.26 -1.35 2.69
C LEU A 57 -9.02 -2.44 1.65
N GLY A 58 -7.80 -2.96 1.56
CA GLY A 58 -7.44 -4.02 0.61
C GLY A 58 -8.22 -5.30 0.87
N THR A 59 -8.38 -5.68 2.14
CA THR A 59 -9.18 -6.84 2.54
C THR A 59 -10.65 -6.68 2.13
N LEU A 60 -11.22 -5.49 2.35
CA LEU A 60 -12.60 -5.21 1.98
C LEU A 60 -12.77 -5.19 0.45
N PHE A 61 -11.85 -4.54 -0.26
CA PHE A 61 -11.87 -4.47 -1.72
C PHE A 61 -11.75 -5.86 -2.36
N GLU A 62 -10.85 -6.72 -1.86
CA GLU A 62 -10.71 -8.10 -2.33
C GLU A 62 -11.99 -8.90 -2.10
N LYS A 63 -12.62 -8.75 -0.94
CA LYS A 63 -13.90 -9.40 -0.62
C LYS A 63 -15.02 -8.98 -1.59
N GLU A 64 -15.09 -7.72 -1.98
CA GLU A 64 -16.16 -7.20 -2.82
C GLU A 64 -15.93 -7.42 -4.32
N THR A 65 -14.66 -7.46 -4.75
CA THR A 65 -14.33 -7.46 -6.18
C THR A 65 -13.64 -8.73 -6.67
N GLY A 66 -13.12 -9.55 -5.75
CA GLY A 66 -12.24 -10.68 -6.08
C GLY A 66 -10.82 -10.26 -6.51
N THR A 67 -10.51 -8.96 -6.55
CA THR A 67 -9.20 -8.44 -6.94
C THR A 67 -8.29 -8.35 -5.71
N LYS A 68 -7.19 -9.08 -5.71
CA LYS A 68 -6.20 -9.04 -4.63
C LYS A 68 -5.42 -7.73 -4.65
N VAL A 69 -5.08 -7.21 -3.46
CA VAL A 69 -4.24 -6.01 -3.32
C VAL A 69 -3.00 -6.36 -2.51
N ILE A 70 -1.83 -6.10 -3.09
CA ILE A 70 -0.52 -6.28 -2.47
C ILE A 70 0.06 -4.90 -2.21
N PHE A 71 0.46 -4.65 -0.97
CA PHE A 71 1.03 -3.37 -0.57
C PHE A 71 2.53 -3.44 -0.39
N ASN A 72 3.23 -2.45 -0.96
CA ASN A 72 4.61 -2.11 -0.66
C ASN A 72 4.61 -0.81 0.16
N PHE A 73 4.81 -0.92 1.48
CA PHE A 73 4.81 0.24 2.37
C PHE A 73 6.23 0.78 2.57
N GLY A 74 6.39 2.10 2.40
CA GLY A 74 7.68 2.75 2.54
C GLY A 74 7.59 4.25 2.76
N SER A 75 8.74 4.90 2.74
CA SER A 75 8.79 6.36 2.67
C SER A 75 8.35 6.84 1.29
N THR A 76 7.53 7.88 1.26
CA THR A 76 6.97 8.42 0.00
C THR A 76 8.07 8.75 -1.02
N GLY A 77 9.16 9.41 -0.61
CA GLY A 77 10.24 9.77 -1.54
C GLY A 77 10.99 8.55 -2.07
N GLN A 78 11.25 7.54 -1.23
CA GLN A 78 11.88 6.30 -1.69
C GLN A 78 10.99 5.53 -2.66
N LEU A 79 9.67 5.46 -2.39
CA LEU A 79 8.71 4.82 -3.29
C LEU A 79 8.60 5.56 -4.63
N ALA A 80 8.58 6.89 -4.61
CA ALA A 80 8.60 7.70 -5.82
C ALA A 80 9.86 7.42 -6.65
N GLN A 81 11.03 7.40 -6.02
CA GLN A 81 12.29 7.06 -6.70
C GLN A 81 12.28 5.66 -7.30
N GLN A 82 11.70 4.66 -6.61
CA GLN A 82 11.53 3.32 -7.17
C GLN A 82 10.65 3.32 -8.43
N ILE A 83 9.57 4.11 -8.43
CA ILE A 83 8.68 4.27 -9.60
C ILE A 83 9.44 4.94 -10.75
N GLU A 84 10.22 5.98 -10.49
CA GLU A 84 11.10 6.64 -11.47
C GLU A 84 12.11 5.67 -12.10
N GLN A 85 12.56 4.68 -11.32
CA GLN A 85 13.45 3.60 -11.76
C GLN A 85 12.73 2.43 -12.42
N GLY A 86 11.42 2.53 -12.62
CA GLY A 86 10.63 1.52 -13.33
C GLY A 86 10.11 0.37 -12.46
N ALA A 87 9.94 0.57 -11.15
CA ALA A 87 9.31 -0.43 -10.30
C ALA A 87 7.91 -0.80 -10.82
N PRO A 88 7.57 -2.10 -10.93
CA PRO A 88 6.30 -2.57 -11.47
C PRO A 88 5.18 -2.43 -10.43
N VAL A 89 4.59 -1.24 -10.35
CA VAL A 89 3.47 -0.92 -9.46
C VAL A 89 2.29 -0.37 -10.26
N ASP A 90 1.08 -0.58 -9.73
CA ASP A 90 -0.16 -0.17 -10.40
C ASP A 90 -0.65 1.19 -9.88
N LEU A 91 -0.55 1.43 -8.56
CA LEU A 91 -0.97 2.68 -7.92
C LEU A 91 0.12 3.19 -6.98
N PHE A 92 0.29 4.50 -6.94
CA PHE A 92 1.07 5.20 -5.93
C PHE A 92 0.15 5.99 -5.00
N ALA A 93 0.24 5.75 -3.70
CA ALA A 93 -0.46 6.49 -2.65
C ALA A 93 0.56 7.18 -1.74
N ALA A 94 0.74 8.46 -1.96
CA ALA A 94 1.79 9.29 -1.36
C ALA A 94 1.29 10.07 -0.15
N ALA A 95 2.14 10.24 0.87
CA ALA A 95 1.87 11.13 2.00
C ALA A 95 2.15 12.62 1.69
N SER A 96 2.49 12.97 0.46
CA SER A 96 2.57 14.34 -0.03
C SER A 96 2.23 14.39 -1.51
N ILE A 97 1.38 15.34 -1.88
CA ILE A 97 1.00 15.62 -3.27
C ILE A 97 2.21 15.98 -4.13
N ASP A 98 3.24 16.63 -3.57
CA ASP A 98 4.41 17.09 -4.32
C ASP A 98 5.15 15.94 -5.03
N PHE A 99 5.17 14.75 -4.43
CA PHE A 99 5.77 13.56 -5.06
C PHE A 99 4.93 13.03 -6.21
N VAL A 100 3.60 13.08 -6.10
CA VAL A 100 2.70 12.72 -7.21
C VAL A 100 2.85 13.72 -8.36
N ASP A 101 2.94 15.02 -8.05
CA ASP A 101 3.21 16.08 -9.02
C ASP A 101 4.59 15.90 -9.71
N GLY A 102 5.58 15.39 -8.96
CA GLY A 102 6.90 15.02 -9.50
C GLY A 102 6.79 13.94 -10.57
N LEU A 103 6.07 12.86 -10.27
CA LEU A 103 5.84 11.77 -11.22
C LEU A 103 4.95 12.19 -12.41
N GLU A 104 3.99 13.09 -12.19
CA GLU A 104 3.16 13.67 -13.26
C GLU A 104 4.01 14.44 -14.27
N ARG A 105 4.89 15.33 -13.80
CA ARG A 105 5.82 16.09 -14.67
C ARG A 105 6.73 15.18 -15.49
N GLN A 106 7.05 13.99 -15.00
CA GLN A 106 7.84 12.98 -15.71
C GLN A 106 6.98 12.10 -16.63
N GLY A 107 5.66 12.28 -16.64
CA GLY A 107 4.74 11.48 -17.45
C GLY A 107 4.61 10.02 -17.00
N LEU A 108 4.83 9.73 -15.71
CA LEU A 108 4.83 8.38 -15.13
C LEU A 108 3.48 7.96 -14.54
N ILE A 109 2.52 8.88 -14.45
CA ILE A 109 1.17 8.60 -13.97
C ILE A 109 0.13 8.88 -15.06
N LEU A 110 -1.10 8.45 -14.83
CA LEU A 110 -2.27 8.87 -15.59
C LEU A 110 -2.86 10.13 -14.92
N PRO A 111 -2.73 11.34 -15.53
CA PRO A 111 -3.03 12.61 -14.86
C PRO A 111 -4.48 12.73 -14.38
N ASP A 112 -5.42 12.13 -15.12
CA ASP A 112 -6.85 12.13 -14.81
C ASP A 112 -7.21 11.27 -13.58
N THR A 113 -6.25 10.51 -13.06
CA THR A 113 -6.42 9.68 -11.85
C THR A 113 -5.85 10.31 -10.59
N LYS A 114 -5.11 11.43 -10.72
CA LYS A 114 -4.55 12.13 -9.57
C LYS A 114 -5.66 12.69 -8.69
N ALA A 115 -5.68 12.27 -7.43
CA ALA A 115 -6.70 12.70 -6.46
C ALA A 115 -6.13 12.84 -5.06
N LEU A 116 -6.56 13.87 -4.34
CA LEU A 116 -6.39 13.94 -2.90
C LEU A 116 -7.28 12.87 -2.25
N TYR A 117 -6.75 12.17 -1.24
CA TYR A 117 -7.54 11.17 -0.52
C TYR A 117 -7.53 11.39 1.00
N ALA A 118 -6.54 12.11 1.54
CA ALA A 118 -6.43 12.35 2.97
C ALA A 118 -5.55 13.57 3.27
N ARG A 119 -5.65 14.04 4.52
CA ARG A 119 -4.66 14.88 5.17
C ARG A 119 -4.21 14.18 6.44
N GLY A 120 -2.88 14.01 6.58
CA GLY A 120 -2.26 13.43 7.75
C GLY A 120 -2.11 14.42 8.90
N ARG A 121 -1.94 13.90 10.11
CA ARG A 121 -1.63 14.63 11.34
C ARG A 121 -0.46 13.96 12.04
N ILE A 122 0.33 14.71 12.78
CA ILE A 122 1.44 14.18 13.58
C ILE A 122 1.15 14.23 15.07
N THR A 123 1.75 13.31 15.81
CA THR A 123 1.61 13.17 17.26
C THR A 123 2.98 13.00 17.90
N LEU A 124 3.08 13.39 19.18
CA LEU A 124 4.17 12.98 20.05
C LEU A 124 3.75 11.67 20.71
N TRP A 125 4.51 10.62 20.52
CA TRP A 125 4.17 9.29 21.03
C TRP A 125 5.22 8.77 22.02
N THR A 126 4.76 8.21 23.12
CA THR A 126 5.58 7.56 24.14
C THR A 126 4.99 6.23 24.52
N ARG A 127 5.81 5.29 25.00
CA ARG A 127 5.32 4.04 25.59
C ARG A 127 4.40 4.28 26.77
N ALA A 128 3.46 3.38 27.00
CA ALA A 128 2.51 3.47 28.13
C ALA A 128 3.22 3.45 29.49
N ASP A 129 4.32 2.69 29.60
CA ASP A 129 5.13 2.54 30.82
C ASP A 129 6.23 3.62 30.98
N SER A 130 6.35 4.55 30.02
CA SER A 130 7.35 5.63 30.11
C SER A 130 7.06 6.53 31.31
N PRO A 131 8.07 6.88 32.12
CA PRO A 131 7.94 7.86 33.19
C PRO A 131 7.78 9.29 32.69
N LEU A 132 8.11 9.54 31.41
CA LEU A 132 8.05 10.86 30.82
C LEU A 132 6.60 11.28 30.56
N ARG A 133 6.28 12.51 30.94
CA ARG A 133 5.02 13.16 30.56
C ARG A 133 5.33 14.20 29.48
N ILE A 134 4.92 13.91 28.26
CA ILE A 134 5.06 14.75 27.09
C ILE A 134 3.69 15.26 26.73
N GLU A 135 3.46 16.54 26.83
CA GLU A 135 2.17 17.20 26.61
C GLU A 135 2.22 18.15 25.42
N ARG A 136 3.42 18.64 25.06
CA ARG A 136 3.65 19.57 23.95
C ARG A 136 5.03 19.38 23.35
N ILE A 137 5.20 19.92 22.16
CA ILE A 137 6.43 19.69 21.36
C ILE A 137 7.68 20.30 22.03
N GLU A 138 7.52 21.38 22.81
CA GLU A 138 8.62 22.02 23.54
C GLU A 138 9.20 21.13 24.66
N ASP A 139 8.43 20.16 25.17
CA ASP A 139 8.89 19.21 26.19
C ASP A 139 10.04 18.33 25.69
N LEU A 140 10.22 18.23 24.36
CA LEU A 140 11.30 17.45 23.74
C LEU A 140 12.69 18.04 24.03
N SER A 141 12.77 19.33 24.36
CA SER A 141 14.03 19.97 24.77
C SER A 141 14.51 19.59 26.17
N ARG A 142 13.62 19.05 27.02
CA ARG A 142 13.91 18.72 28.42
C ARG A 142 15.09 17.76 28.55
N PRO A 143 15.91 17.90 29.62
CA PRO A 143 17.10 17.05 29.82
C PRO A 143 16.79 15.56 30.00
N GLU A 144 15.57 15.22 30.49
CA GLU A 144 15.13 13.85 30.68
C GLU A 144 14.85 13.11 29.37
N VAL A 145 14.50 13.86 28.32
CA VAL A 145 14.33 13.30 26.97
C VAL A 145 15.71 13.15 26.34
N LYS A 146 16.16 11.93 26.15
CA LYS A 146 17.52 11.63 25.65
C LYS A 146 17.53 11.29 24.15
N ARG A 147 16.51 10.57 23.65
CA ARG A 147 16.44 10.09 22.27
C ARG A 147 15.04 10.32 21.71
N ILE A 148 14.98 10.91 20.54
CA ILE A 148 13.75 11.31 19.85
C ILE A 148 13.79 10.72 18.45
N ALA A 149 12.80 9.92 18.06
CA ALA A 149 12.69 9.43 16.70
C ALA A 149 11.80 10.35 15.85
N ILE A 150 12.25 10.64 14.65
CA ILE A 150 11.45 11.21 13.55
C ILE A 150 11.71 10.40 12.27
N ALA A 151 10.78 10.39 11.34
CA ALA A 151 11.10 9.86 10.01
C ALA A 151 12.13 10.77 9.32
N ASN A 152 12.99 10.19 8.47
CA ASN A 152 14.04 10.97 7.82
C ASN A 152 13.43 12.07 6.92
N PRO A 153 13.65 13.37 7.25
CA PRO A 153 13.05 14.48 6.52
C PRO A 153 13.57 14.67 5.09
N ASP A 154 14.64 13.95 4.70
CA ASP A 154 15.16 14.02 3.33
C ASP A 154 14.23 13.38 2.30
N HIS A 155 13.38 12.44 2.73
CA HIS A 155 12.50 11.69 1.83
C HIS A 155 11.13 11.31 2.42
N ALA A 156 10.89 11.60 3.72
CA ALA A 156 9.63 11.25 4.39
C ALA A 156 8.80 12.50 4.72
N PRO A 157 7.59 12.67 4.15
CA PRO A 157 6.73 13.83 4.42
C PRO A 157 6.44 14.05 5.90
N TYR A 158 6.23 13.00 6.67
CA TYR A 158 6.04 13.10 8.12
C TYR A 158 7.30 13.56 8.87
N GLY A 159 8.47 13.24 8.34
CA GLY A 159 9.75 13.77 8.84
C GLY A 159 9.91 15.25 8.53
N ILE A 160 9.52 15.69 7.34
CA ILE A 160 9.48 17.11 6.96
C ILE A 160 8.56 17.86 7.91
N ALA A 161 7.33 17.38 8.12
CA ALA A 161 6.36 17.99 9.03
C ALA A 161 6.88 18.03 10.49
N ALA A 162 7.54 16.98 10.97
CA ALA A 162 8.16 16.94 12.28
C ALA A 162 9.25 18.02 12.42
N ARG A 163 10.14 18.14 11.41
CA ARG A 163 11.18 19.18 11.37
C ARG A 163 10.57 20.58 11.37
N GLU A 164 9.59 20.83 10.52
CA GLU A 164 8.90 22.12 10.44
C GLU A 164 8.27 22.50 11.79
N ALA A 165 7.56 21.55 12.43
CA ALA A 165 6.94 21.77 13.74
C ALA A 165 7.98 22.08 14.83
N LEU A 166 9.11 21.38 14.85
CA LEU A 166 10.20 21.63 15.79
C LEU A 166 10.89 22.97 15.55
N GLN A 167 11.04 23.37 14.29
CA GLN A 167 11.60 24.66 13.90
C GLN A 167 10.67 25.82 14.29
N SER A 168 9.36 25.66 14.09
CA SER A 168 8.38 26.72 14.38
C SER A 168 8.35 27.13 15.86
N VAL A 169 8.68 26.20 16.76
CA VAL A 169 8.79 26.47 18.22
C VAL A 169 10.25 26.61 18.70
N SER A 170 11.22 26.75 17.77
CA SER A 170 12.64 26.93 18.05
C SER A 170 13.29 25.80 18.88
N VAL A 171 12.78 24.58 18.81
CA VAL A 171 13.30 23.40 19.54
C VAL A 171 14.28 22.59 18.70
N TRP A 172 14.24 22.71 17.38
CA TRP A 172 15.02 21.91 16.44
C TRP A 172 16.52 21.84 16.76
N GLU A 173 17.16 23.00 16.93
CA GLU A 173 18.61 23.07 17.18
C GLU A 173 19.00 22.39 18.50
N ALA A 174 18.18 22.55 19.54
CA ALA A 174 18.45 21.99 20.87
C ALA A 174 18.36 20.45 20.93
N ILE A 175 17.65 19.83 19.98
CA ILE A 175 17.43 18.38 19.99
C ILE A 175 18.16 17.60 18.91
N GLN A 176 18.90 18.26 18.01
CA GLN A 176 19.58 17.58 16.90
C GLN A 176 20.44 16.40 17.36
N SER A 177 21.18 16.54 18.47
CA SER A 177 22.01 15.48 19.03
C SER A 177 21.22 14.33 19.64
N LYS A 178 19.92 14.51 19.85
CA LYS A 178 19.00 13.49 20.39
C LYS A 178 18.27 12.73 19.28
N LEU A 179 18.35 13.18 18.02
CA LEU A 179 17.54 12.63 16.94
C LEU A 179 18.00 11.25 16.50
N VAL A 180 17.04 10.38 16.27
CA VAL A 180 17.16 9.08 15.62
C VAL A 180 16.24 9.11 14.40
N LEU A 181 16.81 8.90 13.21
CA LEU A 181 16.07 8.95 11.96
C LEU A 181 15.56 7.56 11.58
N GLY A 182 14.26 7.43 11.43
CA GLY A 182 13.63 6.25 10.84
C GLY A 182 13.54 6.40 9.32
N GLU A 183 13.72 5.33 8.58
CA GLU A 183 13.56 5.33 7.12
C GLU A 183 12.15 5.71 6.66
N ASN A 184 11.16 5.40 7.48
CA ASN A 184 9.76 5.76 7.26
C ASN A 184 9.04 5.92 8.60
N ILE A 185 7.81 6.39 8.56
CA ILE A 185 7.06 6.70 9.78
C ILE A 185 6.69 5.47 10.61
N ARG A 186 6.57 4.29 10.00
CA ARG A 186 6.33 3.03 10.71
C ARG A 186 7.56 2.58 11.51
N GLN A 187 8.75 2.66 10.91
CA GLN A 187 10.01 2.37 11.61
C GLN A 187 10.24 3.37 12.75
N THR A 188 9.88 4.64 12.54
CA THR A 188 9.94 5.68 13.59
C THR A 188 9.12 5.29 14.81
N LEU A 189 7.89 4.82 14.63
CA LEU A 189 7.06 4.30 15.72
C LEU A 189 7.69 3.08 16.37
N LEU A 190 8.20 2.13 15.57
CA LEU A 190 8.83 0.91 16.08
C LEU A 190 9.99 1.20 17.04
N TYR A 191 10.80 2.23 16.78
CA TYR A 191 11.87 2.62 17.71
C TYR A 191 11.33 3.03 19.09
N ALA A 192 10.18 3.68 19.16
CA ALA A 192 9.56 4.03 20.43
C ALA A 192 8.84 2.82 21.08
N GLU A 193 8.14 2.01 20.32
CA GLU A 193 7.49 0.78 20.79
C GLU A 193 8.48 -0.18 21.46
N THR A 194 9.68 -0.30 20.90
CA THR A 194 10.76 -1.17 21.39
C THR A 194 11.65 -0.52 22.47
N GLY A 195 11.36 0.74 22.85
CA GLY A 195 12.14 1.46 23.88
C GLY A 195 13.53 1.92 23.41
N ASN A 196 13.80 1.89 22.11
CA ASN A 196 15.07 2.41 21.54
C ASN A 196 15.14 3.93 21.58
N VAL A 197 14.00 4.61 21.71
CA VAL A 197 13.89 6.05 21.91
C VAL A 197 12.86 6.35 23.00
N ASP A 198 12.94 7.54 23.59
CA ASP A 198 12.04 7.99 24.65
C ASP A 198 10.72 8.50 24.08
N VAL A 199 10.79 9.20 22.95
CA VAL A 199 9.64 9.82 22.28
C VAL A 199 9.80 9.65 20.78
N ALA A 200 8.70 9.50 20.07
CA ALA A 200 8.67 9.55 18.61
C ALA A 200 7.65 10.58 18.10
N ILE A 201 7.98 11.30 17.04
CA ILE A 201 6.99 12.09 16.29
C ILE A 201 6.50 11.20 15.15
N VAL A 202 5.23 10.80 15.21
CA VAL A 202 4.65 9.80 14.31
C VAL A 202 3.30 10.22 13.75
N ALA A 203 2.79 9.48 12.78
CA ALA A 203 1.47 9.71 12.21
C ALA A 203 0.36 9.36 13.20
N LEU A 204 -0.69 10.19 13.27
CA LEU A 204 -1.88 9.91 14.07
C LEU A 204 -2.52 8.56 13.70
N SER A 205 -2.49 8.19 12.43
CA SER A 205 -3.03 6.93 11.92
C SER A 205 -2.37 5.70 12.55
N LEU A 206 -1.12 5.79 12.93
CA LEU A 206 -0.38 4.74 13.61
C LEU A 206 -0.54 4.82 15.13
N SER A 207 -0.59 6.04 15.70
CA SER A 207 -0.68 6.28 17.13
C SER A 207 -1.98 5.79 17.75
N ARG A 208 -3.09 5.88 17.02
CA ARG A 208 -4.43 5.49 17.49
C ARG A 208 -4.60 4.00 17.76
N GLN A 209 -3.76 3.17 17.19
CA GLN A 209 -3.86 1.71 17.27
C GLN A 209 -2.84 1.08 18.24
N GLY A 210 -1.86 1.85 18.69
CA GLY A 210 -0.81 1.37 19.60
C GLY A 210 -1.21 1.53 21.08
N GLU A 211 -0.56 0.77 21.95
CA GLU A 211 -0.74 0.83 23.41
C GLU A 211 -0.02 2.01 24.08
N GLY A 212 0.57 2.91 23.29
CA GLY A 212 1.27 4.09 23.79
C GLY A 212 0.35 5.24 24.17
N ARG A 213 0.96 6.25 24.79
CA ARG A 213 0.33 7.56 25.03
C ARG A 213 0.76 8.50 23.92
N TRP A 214 -0.16 9.29 23.46
CA TRP A 214 0.16 10.27 22.41
C TRP A 214 -0.58 11.59 22.62
N VAL A 215 0.03 12.65 22.10
CA VAL A 215 -0.53 14.01 22.10
C VAL A 215 -0.48 14.52 20.67
N LEU A 216 -1.57 15.12 20.22
CA LEU A 216 -1.64 15.70 18.89
C LEU A 216 -0.76 16.95 18.80
N VAL A 217 0.08 17.04 17.78
CA VAL A 217 0.82 18.28 17.47
C VAL A 217 -0.13 19.25 16.77
N PRO A 218 -0.16 20.53 17.21
CA PRO A 218 -0.97 21.56 16.56
C PRO A 218 -0.65 21.66 15.07
N GLN A 219 -1.67 21.70 14.24
CA GLN A 219 -1.49 21.68 12.77
C GLN A 219 -0.86 22.96 12.20
N GLU A 220 -0.95 24.06 12.91
CA GLU A 220 -0.38 25.35 12.56
C GLU A 220 1.16 25.37 12.68
N LEU A 221 1.76 24.37 13.33
CA LEU A 221 3.21 24.27 13.51
C LEU A 221 3.94 23.69 12.28
N HIS A 222 3.22 23.14 11.33
CA HIS A 222 3.80 22.59 10.10
C HIS A 222 2.85 22.77 8.92
N LYS A 223 3.38 22.63 7.71
CA LYS A 223 2.55 22.64 6.50
C LYS A 223 1.59 21.45 6.50
N PRO A 224 0.41 21.59 5.87
CA PRO A 224 -0.52 20.48 5.71
C PRO A 224 0.15 19.26 5.05
N ILE A 225 -0.11 18.06 5.59
CA ILE A 225 0.36 16.80 4.99
C ILE A 225 -0.75 16.31 4.04
N ASP A 226 -0.89 17.00 2.91
CA ASP A 226 -1.90 16.67 1.90
C ASP A 226 -1.45 15.46 1.09
N GLN A 227 -2.21 14.38 1.19
CA GLN A 227 -1.90 13.09 0.62
C GLN A 227 -2.66 12.87 -0.69
N ALA A 228 -1.95 12.42 -1.71
CA ALA A 228 -2.51 12.18 -3.03
C ALA A 228 -2.15 10.80 -3.55
N LEU A 229 -3.01 10.27 -4.41
CA LEU A 229 -2.78 9.03 -5.14
C LEU A 229 -2.85 9.26 -6.65
N ALA A 230 -2.24 8.36 -7.40
CA ALA A 230 -2.40 8.28 -8.85
C ALA A 230 -2.11 6.87 -9.37
N VAL A 231 -2.77 6.51 -10.47
CA VAL A 231 -2.51 5.28 -11.23
C VAL A 231 -1.22 5.46 -12.02
N ILE A 232 -0.35 4.45 -11.96
CA ILE A 232 0.92 4.46 -12.70
C ILE A 232 0.66 4.16 -14.17
N LYS A 233 1.24 4.97 -15.04
CA LYS A 233 1.13 4.81 -16.49
C LYS A 233 1.78 3.50 -16.93
N GLY A 234 1.07 2.75 -17.77
CA GLY A 234 1.57 1.47 -18.28
C GLY A 234 1.23 0.26 -17.39
N THR A 235 0.48 0.45 -16.29
CA THR A 235 -0.12 -0.68 -15.56
C THR A 235 -0.93 -1.56 -16.51
N ARG A 236 -0.88 -2.88 -16.29
CA ARG A 236 -1.70 -3.85 -17.04
C ARG A 236 -3.11 -3.99 -16.49
N HIS A 237 -3.37 -3.39 -15.33
CA HIS A 237 -4.60 -3.50 -14.56
C HIS A 237 -5.25 -2.13 -14.34
N GLU A 238 -5.24 -1.26 -15.36
CA GLU A 238 -5.70 0.12 -15.24
C GLU A 238 -7.13 0.22 -14.68
N GLN A 239 -8.04 -0.59 -15.20
CA GLN A 239 -9.44 -0.55 -14.81
C GLN A 239 -9.63 -0.91 -13.33
N GLU A 240 -9.01 -1.99 -12.87
CA GLU A 240 -9.07 -2.45 -11.49
C GLU A 240 -8.38 -1.46 -10.56
N THR A 241 -7.27 -0.87 -11.00
CA THR A 241 -6.54 0.14 -10.24
C THR A 241 -7.35 1.42 -10.08
N ARG A 242 -8.03 1.88 -11.14
CA ARG A 242 -8.97 3.01 -11.07
C ARG A 242 -10.14 2.72 -10.11
N ARG A 243 -10.65 1.48 -10.12
CA ARG A 243 -11.69 1.07 -9.17
C ARG A 243 -11.19 1.11 -7.73
N PHE A 244 -9.96 0.64 -7.46
CA PHE A 244 -9.37 0.72 -6.12
C PHE A 244 -9.12 2.17 -5.69
N ALA A 245 -8.61 3.03 -6.57
CA ALA A 245 -8.45 4.46 -6.31
C ALA A 245 -9.79 5.15 -5.95
N ALA A 246 -10.84 4.85 -6.70
CA ALA A 246 -12.19 5.35 -6.42
C ALA A 246 -12.75 4.78 -5.11
N PHE A 247 -12.48 3.51 -4.78
CA PHE A 247 -12.90 2.86 -3.56
C PHE A 247 -12.35 3.55 -2.31
N ILE A 248 -11.08 3.97 -2.32
CA ILE A 248 -10.47 4.70 -1.19
C ILE A 248 -11.28 5.97 -0.86
N ASN A 249 -11.70 6.71 -1.88
CA ASN A 249 -12.47 7.95 -1.75
C ASN A 249 -13.99 7.72 -1.72
N GLY A 250 -14.44 6.49 -1.87
CA GLY A 250 -15.83 6.08 -1.92
C GLY A 250 -16.49 5.92 -0.55
N PRO A 251 -17.78 5.54 -0.55
CA PRO A 251 -18.57 5.37 0.68
C PRO A 251 -18.00 4.25 1.59
N GLU A 252 -17.31 3.26 1.04
CA GLU A 252 -16.71 2.16 1.77
C GLU A 252 -15.36 2.57 2.40
N GLY A 253 -14.52 3.29 1.65
CA GLY A 253 -13.17 3.65 2.06
C GLY A 253 -13.13 4.80 3.05
N ARG A 254 -13.94 5.84 2.84
CA ARG A 254 -13.93 7.04 3.71
C ARG A 254 -14.14 6.72 5.20
N PRO A 255 -15.08 5.85 5.62
CA PRO A 255 -15.23 5.48 7.03
C PRO A 255 -13.98 4.82 7.62
N ILE A 256 -13.30 3.96 6.86
CA ILE A 256 -12.05 3.33 7.27
C ILE A 256 -10.96 4.38 7.47
N MET A 257 -10.77 5.28 6.51
CA MET A 257 -9.78 6.35 6.62
C MET A 257 -10.01 7.23 7.85
N ARG A 258 -11.28 7.63 8.15
CA ARG A 258 -11.62 8.39 9.38
C ARG A 258 -11.32 7.60 10.65
N LYS A 259 -11.60 6.29 10.68
CA LYS A 259 -11.29 5.41 11.82
C LYS A 259 -9.82 5.50 12.21
N TYR A 260 -8.94 5.61 11.23
CA TYR A 260 -7.49 5.76 11.46
C TYR A 260 -7.03 7.22 11.67
N GLY A 261 -7.95 8.18 11.69
CA GLY A 261 -7.66 9.59 12.06
C GLY A 261 -7.20 10.46 10.91
N PHE A 262 -7.42 10.04 9.68
CA PHE A 262 -7.21 10.90 8.51
C PHE A 262 -8.34 11.92 8.38
N VAL A 263 -7.98 13.16 8.02
CA VAL A 263 -8.93 14.20 7.60
C VAL A 263 -9.16 14.02 6.10
N LEU A 264 -10.43 13.94 5.68
CA LEU A 264 -10.73 13.63 4.30
C LEU A 264 -11.02 14.89 3.48
N PRO A 265 -10.83 14.85 2.15
CA PRO A 265 -11.16 15.98 1.29
C PRO A 265 -12.60 16.45 1.52
N GLY A 266 -12.75 17.79 1.72
CA GLY A 266 -14.02 18.42 2.05
C GLY A 266 -14.40 18.42 3.54
N GLU A 267 -13.55 17.88 4.42
CA GLU A 267 -13.76 17.89 5.87
C GLU A 267 -12.82 18.90 6.55
N GLU A 268 -13.31 19.53 7.59
CA GLU A 268 -12.45 20.35 8.46
C GLU A 268 -11.71 19.47 9.46
N SER A 269 -10.47 19.85 9.79
CA SER A 269 -9.70 19.16 10.83
C SER A 269 -10.43 19.32 12.18
N VAL A 270 -10.78 18.23 12.81
CA VAL A 270 -11.23 18.25 14.22
C VAL A 270 -10.07 18.80 15.05
N LYS A 271 -10.34 19.87 15.81
CA LYS A 271 -9.38 20.53 16.71
C LYS A 271 -9.04 19.65 17.89
#